data_df8cdf8a8b905263e558330d712492e8
#
_entry.id   df8cdf8a8b905263e558330d712492e8
#
_cell.length_a   1.000
_cell.length_b   1.000
_cell.length_c   1.000
_cell.angle_alpha   90.00
_cell.angle_beta   90.00
_cell.angle_gamma   90.00
#
_symmetry.space_group_name_H-M   'P 1'
#
loop_
_entity.id
_entity.type
_entity.pdbx_description
1 polymer ?
#
loop_
_entity_poly.entity_id
_entity_poly.type
_entity_poly.pdbx_seq_one_letter_code
_entity_poly.pdbx_strand_id
1 'polypeptide(L)'
;MSDRRLTVTPLGVELLDDPAADPETVIESLRNIARSNRWFGGAAAVRYGLAQVLRGVPRTRPLTLLDLGTGAGDLPPRAARWASRRGYSLRPLGLELSHTAAAMARRAGVPCAVACAGAPPVADKSVDIVLVSQLAHHLTRESTVRLLRTCNALARVGVVFADLRRGRMAPLAFWVGAQALRFDRSTVADGITSIRRGYTPEELRALLAEAGVQARVSRRPGYRLVATWRTGDGPAPLAEPA
;
A
#
# COMPACT_ATOMS: atom_id res chain seq x y z
N MET A 1 1.31 -24.47 15.13
CA MET A 1 0.86 -23.07 14.99
C MET A 1 1.73 -22.47 13.88
N SER A 2 1.18 -22.30 12.67
CA SER A 2 1.92 -21.69 11.55
C SER A 2 2.31 -20.27 11.93
N ASP A 3 3.58 -19.93 11.77
CA ASP A 3 4.07 -18.56 12.01
C ASP A 3 3.30 -17.59 11.11
N ARG A 4 2.43 -16.78 11.70
CA ARG A 4 1.59 -15.79 10.99
C ARG A 4 2.34 -14.51 10.65
N ARG A 5 3.63 -14.41 11.00
CA ARG A 5 4.45 -13.26 10.66
C ARG A 5 4.75 -13.23 9.17
N LEU A 6 4.80 -12.04 8.60
CA LEU A 6 5.28 -11.84 7.23
C LEU A 6 6.81 -11.88 7.24
N THR A 7 7.39 -12.62 6.30
CA THR A 7 8.85 -12.73 6.14
C THR A 7 9.32 -11.69 5.15
N VAL A 8 10.37 -10.96 5.51
CA VAL A 8 11.01 -9.94 4.66
C VAL A 8 11.85 -10.61 3.57
N THR A 9 11.91 -10.00 2.40
CA THR A 9 12.72 -10.47 1.27
C THR A 9 14.22 -10.32 1.56
N PRO A 10 15.08 -11.25 1.13
CA PRO A 10 16.52 -11.12 1.29
C PRO A 10 17.17 -10.16 0.27
N LEU A 11 16.41 -9.55 -0.61
CA LEU A 11 16.90 -8.65 -1.67
C LEU A 11 17.28 -7.27 -1.12
N GLY A 12 18.46 -7.13 -0.58
CA GLY A 12 18.96 -5.90 0.05
C GLY A 12 18.40 -5.71 1.47
N VAL A 13 18.73 -4.60 2.10
CA VAL A 13 18.23 -4.20 3.43
C VAL A 13 17.82 -2.74 3.33
N GLU A 14 16.66 -2.40 3.86
CA GLU A 14 16.18 -1.03 4.00
C GLU A 14 16.09 -0.68 5.50
N LEU A 15 16.21 0.59 5.82
CA LEU A 15 16.14 1.08 7.20
C LEU A 15 14.89 0.60 7.95
N LEU A 16 13.76 0.59 7.27
CA LEU A 16 12.47 0.19 7.88
C LEU A 16 12.33 -1.34 8.05
N ASP A 17 13.25 -2.15 7.50
CA ASP A 17 13.31 -3.59 7.72
C ASP A 17 13.97 -3.93 9.07
N ASP A 18 14.75 -3.00 9.66
CA ASP A 18 15.46 -3.19 10.92
C ASP A 18 14.58 -2.75 12.12
N PRO A 19 14.14 -3.71 12.96
CA PRO A 19 13.35 -3.37 14.14
C PRO A 19 14.14 -2.61 15.22
N ALA A 20 15.48 -2.61 15.14
CA ALA A 20 16.37 -1.88 16.05
C ALA A 20 16.79 -0.51 15.51
N ALA A 21 16.26 -0.09 14.34
CA ALA A 21 16.58 1.20 13.74
C ALA A 21 16.26 2.36 14.70
N ASP A 22 17.16 3.34 14.73
CA ASP A 22 17.00 4.54 15.54
C ASP A 22 15.68 5.27 15.23
N PRO A 23 14.85 5.58 16.25
CA PRO A 23 13.54 6.19 16.05
C PRO A 23 13.57 7.54 15.28
N GLU A 24 14.60 8.36 15.46
CA GLU A 24 14.70 9.66 14.77
C GLU A 24 14.95 9.44 13.28
N THR A 25 15.83 8.51 12.95
CA THR A 25 16.12 8.10 11.57
C THR A 25 14.89 7.48 10.89
N VAL A 26 14.12 6.66 11.61
CA VAL A 26 12.84 6.11 11.12
C VAL A 26 11.84 7.23 10.83
N ILE A 27 11.72 8.23 11.72
CA ILE A 27 10.82 9.38 11.54
C ILE A 27 11.21 10.18 10.29
N GLU A 28 12.50 10.43 10.08
CA GLU A 28 12.99 11.16 8.90
C GLU A 28 12.72 10.39 7.60
N SER A 29 13.03 9.09 7.57
CA SER A 29 12.72 8.21 6.45
C SER A 29 11.23 8.23 6.11
N LEU A 30 10.35 8.07 7.10
CA LEU A 30 8.90 8.11 6.90
C LEU A 30 8.39 9.47 6.40
N ARG A 31 8.99 10.58 6.83
CA ARG A 31 8.69 11.92 6.28
C ARG A 31 9.08 12.02 4.80
N ASN A 32 10.23 11.48 4.44
CA ASN A 32 10.69 11.45 3.05
C ASN A 32 9.84 10.53 2.18
N ILE A 33 9.37 9.39 2.69
CA ILE A 33 8.39 8.53 2.03
C ILE A 33 7.07 9.28 1.79
N ALA A 34 6.57 10.02 2.77
CA ALA A 34 5.35 10.83 2.62
C ALA A 34 5.51 11.94 1.55
N ARG A 35 6.71 12.53 1.43
CA ARG A 35 7.06 13.46 0.34
C ARG A 35 7.11 12.74 -1.00
N SER A 36 7.74 11.57 -1.04
CA SER A 36 7.81 10.70 -2.22
C SER A 36 6.40 10.30 -2.70
N ASN A 37 5.50 9.93 -1.79
CA ASN A 37 4.11 9.63 -2.10
C ASN A 37 3.38 10.78 -2.78
N ARG A 38 3.68 12.01 -2.36
CA ARG A 38 3.10 13.22 -2.94
C ARG A 38 3.59 13.47 -4.37
N TRP A 39 4.89 13.31 -4.62
CA TRP A 39 5.54 13.79 -5.85
C TRP A 39 5.81 12.68 -6.87
N PHE A 40 6.04 11.43 -6.42
CA PHE A 40 6.38 10.29 -7.29
C PHE A 40 5.22 9.31 -7.46
N GLY A 41 3.99 9.81 -7.45
CA GLY A 41 2.82 9.07 -7.88
C GLY A 41 2.16 8.14 -6.86
N GLY A 42 2.68 7.97 -5.64
CA GLY A 42 2.08 7.09 -4.63
C GLY A 42 0.64 7.47 -4.30
N ALA A 43 0.39 8.72 -3.92
CA ALA A 43 -0.97 9.20 -3.64
C ALA A 43 -1.89 9.18 -4.89
N ALA A 44 -1.34 9.36 -6.10
CA ALA A 44 -2.11 9.26 -7.33
C ALA A 44 -2.51 7.81 -7.63
N ALA A 45 -1.62 6.85 -7.37
CA ALA A 45 -1.88 5.43 -7.52
C ALA A 45 -3.02 4.96 -6.60
N VAL A 46 -2.98 5.36 -5.32
CA VAL A 46 -4.06 5.08 -4.36
C VAL A 46 -5.39 5.67 -4.81
N ARG A 47 -5.41 6.94 -5.24
CA ARG A 47 -6.63 7.58 -5.75
C ARG A 47 -7.20 6.86 -6.98
N TYR A 48 -6.33 6.43 -7.90
CA TYR A 48 -6.74 5.64 -9.04
C TYR A 48 -7.40 4.33 -8.60
N GLY A 49 -6.76 3.58 -7.70
CA GLY A 49 -7.30 2.33 -7.16
C GLY A 49 -8.65 2.52 -6.50
N LEU A 50 -8.78 3.52 -5.65
CA LEU A 50 -10.06 3.87 -5.00
C LEU A 50 -11.15 4.23 -6.02
N ALA A 51 -10.81 4.95 -7.09
CA ALA A 51 -11.77 5.27 -8.15
C ALA A 51 -12.31 4.00 -8.85
N GLN A 52 -11.50 2.94 -8.97
CA GLN A 52 -11.96 1.65 -9.53
C GLN A 52 -12.86 0.90 -8.52
N VAL A 53 -12.42 0.79 -7.27
CA VAL A 53 -13.15 0.05 -6.23
C VAL A 53 -14.48 0.70 -5.89
N LEU A 54 -14.53 2.04 -5.83
CA LEU A 54 -15.73 2.80 -5.47
C LEU A 54 -16.74 2.96 -6.61
N ARG A 55 -16.41 2.57 -7.85
CA ARG A 55 -17.35 2.71 -8.98
C ARG A 55 -18.63 1.92 -8.73
N GLY A 56 -19.80 2.59 -8.75
CA GLY A 56 -21.10 1.98 -8.49
C GLY A 56 -21.37 1.62 -7.03
N VAL A 57 -20.47 1.93 -6.10
CA VAL A 57 -20.75 1.75 -4.67
C VAL A 57 -21.71 2.86 -4.20
N PRO A 58 -22.80 2.51 -3.48
CA PRO A 58 -23.72 3.52 -2.93
C PRO A 58 -23.01 4.46 -1.94
N ARG A 59 -23.44 5.73 -1.92
CA ARG A 59 -22.89 6.77 -1.03
C ARG A 59 -23.74 6.98 0.22
N THR A 60 -24.54 6.00 0.58
CA THR A 60 -25.57 6.10 1.63
C THR A 60 -25.02 6.00 3.05
N ARG A 61 -23.79 5.49 3.22
CA ARG A 61 -23.16 5.34 4.52
C ARG A 61 -21.64 5.58 4.46
N PRO A 62 -21.02 5.89 5.59
CA PRO A 62 -19.58 5.89 5.68
C PRO A 62 -18.98 4.49 5.39
N LEU A 63 -17.84 4.47 4.71
CA LEU A 63 -17.07 3.26 4.40
C LEU A 63 -15.79 3.25 5.22
N THR A 64 -15.44 2.11 5.80
CA THR A 64 -14.16 1.91 6.47
C THR A 64 -13.06 1.67 5.45
N LEU A 65 -11.92 2.35 5.61
CA LEU A 65 -10.68 2.15 4.84
C LEU A 65 -9.58 1.68 5.77
N LEU A 66 -9.22 0.41 5.71
CA LEU A 66 -8.11 -0.15 6.49
C LEU A 66 -6.83 -0.13 5.64
N ASP A 67 -5.82 0.57 6.11
CA ASP A 67 -4.50 0.65 5.48
C ASP A 67 -3.51 -0.26 6.22
N LEU A 68 -3.06 -1.31 5.56
CA LEU A 68 -2.12 -2.30 6.10
C LEU A 68 -0.68 -1.86 5.81
N GLY A 69 0.10 -1.64 6.86
CA GLY A 69 1.41 -1.01 6.76
C GLY A 69 1.28 0.48 6.48
N THR A 70 0.50 1.19 7.31
CA THR A 70 0.15 2.59 7.06
C THR A 70 1.32 3.57 7.17
N GLY A 71 2.46 3.14 7.70
CA GLY A 71 3.63 3.99 7.89
C GLY A 71 3.31 5.21 8.75
N ALA A 72 3.69 6.40 8.27
CA ALA A 72 3.37 7.66 8.94
C ALA A 72 1.91 8.11 8.81
N GLY A 73 1.04 7.33 8.15
CA GLY A 73 -0.38 7.67 7.98
C GLY A 73 -0.64 8.80 6.99
N ASP A 74 0.22 9.03 6.01
CA ASP A 74 0.07 10.14 5.06
C ASP A 74 -0.98 9.88 3.97
N LEU A 75 -1.16 8.64 3.54
CA LEU A 75 -2.07 8.26 2.45
C LEU A 75 -3.54 8.24 2.87
N PRO A 76 -3.96 7.64 4.02
CA PRO A 76 -5.37 7.51 4.36
C PRO A 76 -6.13 8.83 4.48
N PRO A 77 -5.62 9.91 5.11
CA PRO A 77 -6.32 11.20 5.13
C PRO A 77 -6.41 11.84 3.75
N ARG A 78 -5.41 11.63 2.88
CA ARG A 78 -5.45 12.11 1.48
C ARG A 78 -6.52 11.36 0.67
N ALA A 79 -6.63 10.04 0.90
CA ALA A 79 -7.67 9.20 0.32
C ALA A 79 -9.07 9.65 0.76
N ALA A 80 -9.27 9.90 2.07
CA ALA A 80 -10.54 10.36 2.61
C ALA A 80 -10.95 11.74 2.05
N ARG A 81 -10.03 12.71 2.00
CA ARG A 81 -10.31 14.02 1.38
C ARG A 81 -10.64 13.92 -0.11
N TRP A 82 -9.96 13.05 -0.84
CA TRP A 82 -10.23 12.81 -2.26
C TRP A 82 -11.63 12.20 -2.46
N ALA A 83 -12.00 11.23 -1.62
CA ALA A 83 -13.30 10.55 -1.66
C ALA A 83 -14.44 11.49 -1.29
N SER A 84 -14.24 12.34 -0.27
CA SER A 84 -15.23 13.35 0.17
C SER A 84 -15.62 14.31 -0.96
N ARG A 85 -14.67 14.76 -1.77
CA ARG A 85 -14.95 15.59 -2.96
C ARG A 85 -15.77 14.87 -4.04
N ARG A 86 -16.02 13.56 -3.88
CA ARG A 86 -16.83 12.71 -4.75
C ARG A 86 -18.07 12.17 -4.07
N GLY A 87 -18.40 12.72 -2.90
CA GLY A 87 -19.58 12.37 -2.11
C GLY A 87 -19.47 11.07 -1.31
N TYR A 88 -18.25 10.49 -1.20
CA TYR A 88 -18.01 9.34 -0.33
C TYR A 88 -17.45 9.77 1.02
N SER A 89 -17.93 9.18 2.10
CA SER A 89 -17.35 9.32 3.43
C SER A 89 -16.46 8.11 3.71
N LEU A 90 -15.13 8.30 3.77
CA LEU A 90 -14.18 7.26 4.18
C LEU A 90 -13.74 7.50 5.63
N ARG A 91 -13.78 6.44 6.44
CA ARG A 91 -13.23 6.39 7.80
C ARG A 91 -11.92 5.62 7.78
N PRO A 92 -10.77 6.30 7.76
CA PRO A 92 -9.47 5.64 7.71
C PRO A 92 -9.11 5.00 9.05
N LEU A 93 -8.54 3.80 8.96
CA LEU A 93 -7.93 3.03 10.04
C LEU A 93 -6.56 2.56 9.55
N GLY A 94 -5.58 2.48 10.43
CA GLY A 94 -4.23 1.99 10.10
C GLY A 94 -3.85 0.76 10.92
N LEU A 95 -3.10 -0.15 10.29
CA LEU A 95 -2.29 -1.14 11.00
C LEU A 95 -0.82 -0.92 10.63
N GLU A 96 0.04 -0.95 11.64
CA GLU A 96 1.47 -0.73 11.47
C GLU A 96 2.24 -1.61 12.46
N LEU A 97 3.36 -2.17 12.03
CA LEU A 97 4.18 -3.03 12.91
C LEU A 97 5.10 -2.20 13.80
N SER A 98 5.65 -1.10 13.27
CA SER A 98 6.53 -0.20 14.00
C SER A 98 5.75 0.69 14.97
N HIS A 99 6.14 0.66 16.24
CA HIS A 99 5.57 1.56 17.26
C HIS A 99 5.77 3.04 16.92
N THR A 100 6.95 3.40 16.40
CA THR A 100 7.29 4.76 15.98
C THR A 100 6.40 5.22 14.83
N ALA A 101 6.25 4.40 13.80
CA ALA A 101 5.40 4.71 12.65
C ALA A 101 3.91 4.79 13.05
N ALA A 102 3.43 3.87 13.89
CA ALA A 102 2.06 3.90 14.41
C ALA A 102 1.78 5.17 15.23
N ALA A 103 2.75 5.63 16.03
CA ALA A 103 2.63 6.90 16.75
C ALA A 103 2.55 8.10 15.80
N MET A 104 3.32 8.10 14.70
CA MET A 104 3.23 9.13 13.66
C MET A 104 1.86 9.11 12.96
N ALA A 105 1.35 7.93 12.62
CA ALA A 105 0.03 7.78 11.99
C ALA A 105 -1.09 8.35 12.89
N ARG A 106 -1.05 8.05 14.20
CA ARG A 106 -2.01 8.62 15.16
C ARG A 106 -1.92 10.14 15.24
N ARG A 107 -0.72 10.72 15.24
CA ARG A 107 -0.51 12.19 15.18
C ARG A 107 -1.00 12.79 13.88
N ALA A 108 -0.98 12.03 12.76
CA ALA A 108 -1.56 12.44 11.49
C ALA A 108 -3.11 12.30 11.43
N GLY A 109 -3.75 11.89 12.54
CA GLY A 109 -5.20 11.74 12.65
C GLY A 109 -5.73 10.40 12.11
N VAL A 110 -4.88 9.38 11.98
CA VAL A 110 -5.28 8.01 11.60
C VAL A 110 -5.32 7.15 12.86
N PRO A 111 -6.49 6.67 13.32
CA PRO A 111 -6.54 5.63 14.34
C PRO A 111 -5.73 4.43 13.86
N CYS A 112 -4.70 4.06 14.61
CA CYS A 112 -3.73 3.04 14.21
C CYS A 112 -3.47 2.06 15.32
N ALA A 113 -3.58 0.77 15.04
CA ALA A 113 -3.16 -0.30 15.95
C ALA A 113 -1.78 -0.82 15.55
N VAL A 114 -1.01 -1.27 16.55
CA VAL A 114 0.27 -1.95 16.33
C VAL A 114 -0.03 -3.43 16.12
N ALA A 115 0.11 -3.90 14.88
CA ALA A 115 -0.16 -5.28 14.51
C ALA A 115 0.53 -5.67 13.20
N CYS A 116 0.75 -6.98 13.01
CA CYS A 116 1.28 -7.52 11.77
C CYS A 116 0.18 -7.56 10.69
N ALA A 117 0.47 -7.02 9.50
CA ALA A 117 -0.44 -7.05 8.35
C ALA A 117 -0.76 -8.48 7.87
N GLY A 118 0.08 -9.46 8.18
CA GLY A 118 -0.16 -10.88 7.83
C GLY A 118 -1.11 -11.62 8.77
N ALA A 119 -1.38 -11.04 9.96
CA ALA A 119 -2.31 -11.57 10.95
C ALA A 119 -3.02 -10.41 11.67
N PRO A 120 -3.77 -9.59 10.94
CA PRO A 120 -4.43 -8.43 11.53
C PRO A 120 -5.50 -8.88 12.53
N PRO A 121 -5.65 -8.19 13.69
CA PRO A 121 -6.68 -8.49 14.68
C PRO A 121 -8.04 -7.92 14.22
N VAL A 122 -8.46 -8.32 13.04
CA VAL A 122 -9.66 -7.82 12.35
C VAL A 122 -10.40 -9.01 11.76
N ALA A 123 -11.69 -9.11 11.99
CA ALA A 123 -12.50 -10.22 11.49
C ALA A 123 -12.67 -10.15 9.96
N ASP A 124 -12.87 -11.29 9.35
CA ASP A 124 -13.19 -11.39 7.92
C ASP A 124 -14.44 -10.56 7.58
N LYS A 125 -14.43 -9.96 6.40
CA LYS A 125 -15.55 -9.13 5.90
C LYS A 125 -16.01 -8.03 6.88
N SER A 126 -15.11 -7.49 7.72
CA SER A 126 -15.45 -6.47 8.71
C SER A 126 -15.11 -5.03 8.27
N VAL A 127 -14.26 -4.87 7.26
CA VAL A 127 -13.91 -3.55 6.70
C VAL A 127 -14.38 -3.43 5.25
N ASP A 128 -14.72 -2.20 4.82
CA ASP A 128 -15.25 -2.04 3.47
C ASP A 128 -14.14 -2.10 2.42
N ILE A 129 -13.06 -1.36 2.62
CA ILE A 129 -11.94 -1.26 1.69
C ILE A 129 -10.64 -1.57 2.43
N VAL A 130 -9.84 -2.45 1.86
CA VAL A 130 -8.46 -2.66 2.30
C VAL A 130 -7.52 -1.95 1.33
N LEU A 131 -6.61 -1.18 1.88
CA LEU A 131 -5.50 -0.56 1.17
C LEU A 131 -4.20 -1.23 1.60
N VAL A 132 -3.36 -1.54 0.63
CA VAL A 132 -1.94 -1.86 0.83
C VAL A 132 -1.14 -0.96 -0.08
N SER A 133 -0.22 -0.19 0.47
CA SER A 133 0.61 0.70 -0.34
C SER A 133 2.08 0.60 0.05
N GLN A 134 2.92 0.19 -0.90
CA GLN A 134 4.37 0.13 -0.74
C GLN A 134 4.82 -0.71 0.46
N LEU A 135 4.15 -1.84 0.67
CA LEU A 135 4.47 -2.80 1.71
C LEU A 135 5.02 -4.12 1.13
N ALA A 136 4.40 -4.60 0.05
CA ALA A 136 4.60 -5.98 -0.38
C ALA A 136 5.98 -6.21 -1.00
N HIS A 137 6.64 -5.20 -1.55
CA HIS A 137 8.01 -5.31 -2.06
C HIS A 137 9.06 -5.58 -0.96
N HIS A 138 8.72 -5.39 0.32
CA HIS A 138 9.53 -5.82 1.45
C HIS A 138 9.39 -7.32 1.76
N LEU A 139 8.40 -8.01 1.21
CA LEU A 139 8.02 -9.35 1.61
C LEU A 139 8.56 -10.43 0.67
N THR A 140 8.71 -11.65 1.21
CA THR A 140 8.93 -12.84 0.35
C THR A 140 7.69 -13.10 -0.49
N ARG A 141 7.84 -13.91 -1.55
CA ARG A 141 6.75 -14.34 -2.42
C ARG A 141 5.59 -14.95 -1.62
N GLU A 142 5.89 -15.88 -0.74
CA GLU A 142 4.92 -16.60 0.09
C GLU A 142 4.17 -15.65 1.03
N SER A 143 4.90 -14.70 1.62
CA SER A 143 4.32 -13.68 2.50
C SER A 143 3.43 -12.70 1.73
N THR A 144 3.81 -12.34 0.50
CA THR A 144 2.98 -11.50 -0.38
C THR A 144 1.69 -12.22 -0.76
N VAL A 145 1.74 -13.51 -1.13
CA VAL A 145 0.55 -14.32 -1.42
C VAL A 145 -0.37 -14.42 -0.21
N ARG A 146 0.18 -14.64 0.99
CA ARG A 146 -0.62 -14.61 2.24
C ARG A 146 -1.27 -13.26 2.48
N LEU A 147 -0.53 -12.16 2.31
CA LEU A 147 -1.06 -10.81 2.44
C LEU A 147 -2.24 -10.56 1.47
N LEU A 148 -2.12 -10.97 0.22
CA LEU A 148 -3.18 -10.83 -0.78
C LEU A 148 -4.45 -11.61 -0.39
N ARG A 149 -4.30 -12.85 0.12
CA ARG A 149 -5.41 -13.65 0.67
C ARG A 149 -6.06 -12.98 1.88
N THR A 150 -5.24 -12.45 2.79
CA THR A 150 -5.71 -11.71 3.96
C THR A 150 -6.51 -10.47 3.53
N CYS A 151 -6.02 -9.67 2.59
CA CYS A 151 -6.75 -8.52 2.06
C CYS A 151 -8.11 -8.92 1.49
N ASN A 152 -8.15 -10.01 0.73
CA ASN A 152 -9.39 -10.54 0.14
C ASN A 152 -10.40 -11.00 1.21
N ALA A 153 -9.92 -11.64 2.28
CA ALA A 153 -10.76 -12.08 3.39
C ALA A 153 -11.37 -10.91 4.16
N LEU A 154 -10.58 -9.89 4.48
CA LEU A 154 -11.01 -8.74 5.30
C LEU A 154 -12.02 -7.83 4.62
N ALA A 155 -11.86 -7.60 3.29
CA ALA A 155 -12.63 -6.58 2.57
C ALA A 155 -14.06 -7.04 2.24
N ARG A 156 -15.05 -6.15 2.46
CA ARG A 156 -16.45 -6.32 2.02
C ARG A 156 -16.69 -5.82 0.61
N VAL A 157 -16.07 -4.70 0.25
CA VAL A 157 -16.29 -4.01 -1.03
C VAL A 157 -15.14 -4.30 -1.99
N GLY A 158 -13.91 -4.13 -1.55
CA GLY A 158 -12.77 -4.43 -2.40
C GLY A 158 -11.43 -3.97 -1.85
N VAL A 159 -10.39 -4.19 -2.64
CA VAL A 159 -9.01 -3.98 -2.25
C VAL A 159 -8.31 -3.07 -3.26
N VAL A 160 -7.49 -2.18 -2.74
CA VAL A 160 -6.52 -1.38 -3.49
C VAL A 160 -5.12 -1.81 -3.06
N PHE A 161 -4.41 -2.44 -3.95
CA PHE A 161 -3.00 -2.80 -3.77
C PHE A 161 -2.17 -1.92 -4.68
N ALA A 162 -1.32 -1.06 -4.11
CA ALA A 162 -0.49 -0.12 -4.85
C ALA A 162 0.97 -0.29 -4.45
N ASP A 163 1.83 -0.67 -5.39
CA ASP A 163 3.24 -0.89 -5.10
C ASP A 163 4.15 -0.34 -6.21
N LEU A 164 5.45 -0.47 -6.02
CA LEU A 164 6.47 -0.03 -6.94
C LEU A 164 6.53 -0.92 -8.18
N ARG A 165 6.70 -0.29 -9.33
CA ARG A 165 6.94 -0.98 -10.58
C ARG A 165 8.44 -1.00 -10.89
N ARG A 166 9.03 -2.19 -10.93
CA ARG A 166 10.40 -2.36 -11.39
C ARG A 166 10.54 -1.98 -12.87
N GLY A 167 11.60 -1.26 -13.21
CA GLY A 167 11.89 -0.85 -14.56
C GLY A 167 13.32 -0.34 -14.68
N ARG A 168 13.93 -0.49 -15.87
CA ARG A 168 15.35 -0.16 -16.08
C ARG A 168 15.68 1.29 -15.76
N MET A 169 14.79 2.23 -16.11
CA MET A 169 14.99 3.67 -15.89
C MET A 169 14.42 4.16 -14.56
N ALA A 170 13.68 3.32 -13.82
CA ALA A 170 13.03 3.73 -12.58
C ALA A 170 14.02 4.21 -11.49
N PRO A 171 15.16 3.53 -11.23
CA PRO A 171 16.15 4.02 -10.27
C PRO A 171 16.74 5.38 -10.65
N LEU A 172 17.07 5.58 -11.93
CA LEU A 172 17.59 6.86 -12.41
C LEU A 172 16.56 7.99 -12.28
N ALA A 173 15.33 7.75 -12.70
CA ALA A 173 14.24 8.72 -12.57
C ALA A 173 13.98 9.10 -11.11
N PHE A 174 14.00 8.12 -10.21
CA PHE A 174 13.88 8.37 -8.77
C PHE A 174 15.08 9.16 -8.23
N TRP A 175 16.30 8.79 -8.60
CA TRP A 175 17.51 9.49 -8.17
C TRP A 175 17.46 10.98 -8.55
N VAL A 176 17.14 11.30 -9.82
CA VAL A 176 17.00 12.69 -10.28
C VAL A 176 15.95 13.45 -9.47
N GLY A 177 14.77 12.85 -9.27
CA GLY A 177 13.71 13.48 -8.47
C GLY A 177 14.09 13.64 -6.99
N ALA A 178 14.81 12.68 -6.42
CA ALA A 178 15.29 12.73 -5.05
C ALA A 178 16.32 13.87 -4.82
N GLN A 179 17.20 14.13 -5.81
CA GLN A 179 18.10 15.28 -5.77
C GLN A 179 17.31 16.60 -5.76
N ALA A 180 16.28 16.72 -6.62
CA ALA A 180 15.43 17.92 -6.65
C ALA A 180 14.66 18.15 -5.34
N LEU A 181 14.29 17.06 -4.63
CA LEU A 181 13.65 17.12 -3.31
C LEU A 181 14.66 17.18 -2.15
N ARG A 182 15.95 17.16 -2.42
CA ARG A 182 17.03 17.18 -1.42
C ARG A 182 16.88 16.07 -0.37
N PHE A 183 16.63 14.84 -0.85
CA PHE A 183 16.61 13.66 0.03
C PHE A 183 18.05 13.34 0.46
N ASP A 184 18.18 12.85 1.69
CA ASP A 184 19.45 12.37 2.21
C ASP A 184 19.89 11.07 1.49
N ARG A 185 21.17 10.68 1.69
CA ARG A 185 21.77 9.54 0.99
C ARG A 185 21.12 8.22 1.36
N SER A 186 20.69 8.05 2.61
CA SER A 186 20.05 6.81 3.07
C SER A 186 18.67 6.65 2.44
N THR A 187 17.85 7.70 2.44
CA THR A 187 16.55 7.72 1.73
C THR A 187 16.69 7.42 0.23
N VAL A 188 17.75 7.94 -0.41
CA VAL A 188 18.01 7.64 -1.83
C VAL A 188 18.39 6.18 -2.03
N ALA A 189 19.25 5.62 -1.18
CA ALA A 189 19.67 4.23 -1.26
C ALA A 189 18.48 3.27 -1.03
N ASP A 190 17.69 3.51 0.01
CA ASP A 190 16.48 2.75 0.31
C ASP A 190 15.46 2.80 -0.84
N GLY A 191 15.21 4.00 -1.38
CA GLY A 191 14.27 4.14 -2.49
C GLY A 191 14.72 3.42 -3.77
N ILE A 192 16.03 3.34 -4.05
CA ILE A 192 16.57 2.55 -5.15
C ILE A 192 16.40 1.06 -4.86
N THR A 193 16.64 0.61 -3.63
CA THR A 193 16.43 -0.77 -3.18
C THR A 193 14.96 -1.16 -3.31
N SER A 194 14.05 -0.33 -2.80
CA SER A 194 12.60 -0.52 -2.93
C SER A 194 12.15 -0.68 -4.39
N ILE A 195 12.69 0.15 -5.30
CA ILE A 195 12.37 0.06 -6.74
C ILE A 195 12.87 -1.25 -7.33
N ARG A 196 14.04 -1.74 -6.94
CA ARG A 196 14.60 -3.02 -7.40
C ARG A 196 13.79 -4.21 -6.89
N ARG A 197 13.26 -4.13 -5.67
CA ARG A 197 12.34 -5.11 -5.07
C ARG A 197 10.93 -5.04 -5.67
N GLY A 198 10.56 -3.93 -6.32
CA GLY A 198 9.27 -3.73 -6.95
C GLY A 198 8.95 -4.82 -7.99
N TYR A 199 7.71 -4.88 -8.42
CA TYR A 199 7.18 -5.92 -9.30
C TYR A 199 7.15 -5.51 -10.76
N THR A 200 7.23 -6.48 -11.67
CA THR A 200 6.68 -6.33 -13.02
C THR A 200 5.16 -6.60 -13.01
N PRO A 201 4.40 -6.14 -14.01
CA PRO A 201 2.98 -6.48 -14.11
C PRO A 201 2.71 -7.99 -14.15
N GLU A 202 3.59 -8.74 -14.81
CA GLU A 202 3.52 -10.19 -14.99
C GLU A 202 3.72 -10.91 -13.65
N GLU A 203 4.73 -10.50 -12.86
CA GLU A 203 4.99 -11.03 -11.52
C GLU A 203 3.83 -10.76 -10.58
N LEU A 204 3.27 -9.53 -10.59
CA LEU A 204 2.12 -9.21 -9.74
C LEU A 204 0.88 -10.00 -10.13
N ARG A 205 0.62 -10.21 -11.44
CA ARG A 205 -0.48 -11.09 -11.88
C ARG A 205 -0.29 -12.53 -11.43
N ALA A 206 0.93 -13.06 -11.49
CA ALA A 206 1.24 -14.41 -11.01
C ALA A 206 0.98 -14.57 -9.50
N LEU A 207 1.38 -13.58 -8.68
CA LEU A 207 1.11 -13.56 -7.23
C LEU A 207 -0.39 -13.50 -6.93
N LEU A 208 -1.14 -12.68 -7.67
CA LEU A 208 -2.60 -12.59 -7.54
C LEU A 208 -3.29 -13.91 -7.90
N ALA A 209 -2.87 -14.54 -9.00
CA ALA A 209 -3.39 -15.84 -9.41
C ALA A 209 -3.10 -16.94 -8.36
N GLU A 210 -1.88 -16.98 -7.82
CA GLU A 210 -1.51 -17.90 -6.73
C GLU A 210 -2.30 -17.64 -5.45
N ALA A 211 -2.65 -16.38 -5.19
CA ALA A 211 -3.53 -16.02 -4.08
C ALA A 211 -5.00 -16.39 -4.33
N GLY A 212 -5.39 -16.79 -5.54
CA GLY A 212 -6.76 -17.03 -5.93
C GLY A 212 -7.58 -15.74 -6.13
N VAL A 213 -6.92 -14.63 -6.46
CA VAL A 213 -7.53 -13.30 -6.58
C VAL A 213 -7.58 -12.88 -8.06
N GLN A 214 -8.77 -12.59 -8.56
CA GLN A 214 -8.98 -11.97 -9.87
C GLN A 214 -8.93 -10.45 -9.74
N ALA A 215 -7.84 -9.83 -10.18
CA ALA A 215 -7.62 -8.40 -10.04
C ALA A 215 -7.25 -7.75 -11.37
N ARG A 216 -7.65 -6.49 -11.53
CA ARG A 216 -7.17 -5.64 -12.61
C ARG A 216 -5.82 -5.04 -12.20
N VAL A 217 -4.77 -5.32 -12.97
CA VAL A 217 -3.43 -4.75 -12.78
C VAL A 217 -3.20 -3.62 -13.78
N SER A 218 -2.85 -2.44 -13.30
CA SER A 218 -2.66 -1.22 -14.08
C SER A 218 -1.31 -0.57 -13.80
N ARG A 219 -0.59 -0.16 -14.86
CA ARG A 219 0.61 0.69 -14.74
C ARG A 219 0.19 2.13 -14.51
N ARG A 220 0.85 2.80 -13.56
CA ARG A 220 0.56 4.21 -13.27
C ARG A 220 1.85 5.06 -13.33
N PRO A 221 1.73 6.39 -13.55
CA PRO A 221 2.87 7.30 -13.52
C PRO A 221 3.67 7.20 -12.22
N GLY A 222 4.95 7.53 -12.26
CA GLY A 222 5.87 7.43 -11.12
C GLY A 222 6.32 6.00 -10.83
N TYR A 223 6.34 5.14 -11.86
CA TYR A 223 6.72 3.73 -11.72
C TYR A 223 5.91 3.01 -10.64
N ARG A 224 4.57 3.09 -10.74
CA ARG A 224 3.62 2.43 -9.84
C ARG A 224 2.86 1.33 -10.56
N LEU A 225 2.56 0.25 -9.82
CA LEU A 225 1.58 -0.76 -10.17
C LEU A 225 0.40 -0.64 -9.21
N VAL A 226 -0.80 -0.78 -9.74
CA VAL A 226 -2.03 -0.83 -8.95
C VAL A 226 -2.81 -2.06 -9.35
N ALA A 227 -3.07 -2.95 -8.40
CA ALA A 227 -4.04 -4.02 -8.55
C ALA A 227 -5.30 -3.64 -7.77
N THR A 228 -6.45 -3.85 -8.38
CA THR A 228 -7.75 -3.61 -7.74
C THR A 228 -8.69 -4.77 -8.01
N TRP A 229 -9.44 -5.17 -6.99
CA TRP A 229 -10.49 -6.18 -7.13
C TRP A 229 -11.63 -5.93 -6.16
N ARG A 230 -12.77 -6.53 -6.44
CA ARG A 230 -13.96 -6.52 -5.59
C ARG A 230 -14.11 -7.85 -4.90
N THR A 231 -14.66 -7.85 -3.70
CA THR A 231 -14.76 -9.02 -2.83
C THR A 231 -16.20 -9.41 -2.47
N GLY A 232 -17.19 -8.67 -2.96
CA GLY A 232 -18.63 -8.94 -2.76
C GLY A 232 -19.33 -9.16 -4.11
N ASP A 233 -20.62 -9.50 -4.08
CA ASP A 233 -21.51 -9.68 -5.24
C ASP A 233 -21.80 -8.39 -6.03
N GLY A 234 -20.81 -7.55 -6.18
CA GLY A 234 -20.87 -6.41 -7.05
C GLY A 234 -20.80 -6.80 -8.53
N PRO A 235 -21.29 -5.96 -9.46
CA PRO A 235 -21.27 -6.28 -10.89
C PRO A 235 -19.88 -6.71 -11.34
N ALA A 236 -19.85 -7.70 -12.23
CA ALA A 236 -18.65 -8.34 -12.77
C ALA A 236 -17.52 -7.35 -13.14
N PRO A 237 -16.25 -7.77 -13.09
CA PRO A 237 -15.15 -6.91 -13.48
C PRO A 237 -15.40 -6.36 -14.89
N LEU A 238 -15.27 -5.04 -15.02
CA LEU A 238 -15.42 -4.37 -16.31
C LEU A 238 -14.38 -4.95 -17.27
N ALA A 239 -14.84 -5.41 -18.43
CA ALA A 239 -14.00 -5.84 -19.53
C ALA A 239 -12.93 -4.78 -19.84
N GLU A 240 -11.72 -5.21 -20.15
CA GLU A 240 -10.68 -4.30 -20.61
C GLU A 240 -11.16 -3.59 -21.88
N PRO A 241 -11.05 -2.27 -22.01
CA PRO A 241 -11.18 -1.65 -23.31
C PRO A 241 -10.02 -2.15 -24.17
N ALA A 242 -10.35 -2.59 -25.38
CA ALA A 242 -9.43 -3.04 -26.40
C ALA A 242 -8.35 -2.01 -26.73
#